data_39b5acc9547f8cc69971f4a06c3315eb
#
_entry.id   39b5acc9547f8cc69971f4a06c3315eb
#
_cell.length_a   1.000
_cell.length_b   1.000
_cell.length_c   1.000
_cell.angle_alpha   90.00
_cell.angle_beta   90.00
_cell.angle_gamma   90.00
#
_symmetry.space_group_name_H-M   'P 1'
#
loop_
_entity.id
_entity.type
_entity.pdbx_description
1 polymer ?
#
loop_
_entity_poly.entity_id
_entity_poly.type
_entity_poly.pdbx_seq_one_letter_code
_entity_poly.pdbx_strand_id
1 'polypeptide(L)'
;MAAVGGALIAAPFSMSIATATADSGVNWDAVAACESGGNWAINTGNGYYGGLQFSMGTWRSNGGSGSPHAASKSEQIRVANNVLRSQGIGAWPTCGGRG
;
A
#
# COMPACT_ATOMS: atom_id res chain seq x y z
N MET A 1 -16.44 -14.46 24.17
CA MET A 1 -16.10 -13.99 24.76
C MET A 1 -15.88 -13.62 25.01
N ALA A 2 -15.91 -13.52 24.55
CA ALA A 2 -15.45 -12.93 24.93
C ALA A 2 -15.28 -12.63 24.91
N ALA A 3 -15.32 -12.48 24.57
CA ALA A 3 -14.94 -11.91 24.90
C ALA A 3 -14.75 -11.66 24.87
N VAL A 4 -14.86 -11.75 24.62
CA VAL A 4 -14.48 -11.22 24.94
C VAL A 4 -14.28 -10.94 24.87
N GLY A 5 -14.53 -11.14 24.57
CA GLY A 5 -14.15 -10.66 24.87
C GLY A 5 -14.02 -10.43 24.53
N GLY A 6 -14.16 -10.42 24.21
CA GLY A 6 -13.82 -9.94 24.29
C GLY A 6 -13.74 -9.66 23.80
N ALA A 7 -13.84 -9.50 23.55
CA ALA A 7 -13.62 -9.01 23.48
C ALA A 7 -13.60 -8.68 23.08
N LEU A 8 -13.64 -8.58 22.75
CA LEU A 8 -13.35 -8.06 22.67
C LEU A 8 -13.38 -7.58 22.27
N ILE A 9 -13.54 -7.38 22.09
CA ILE A 9 -13.27 -6.75 21.95
C ILE A 9 -13.28 -6.13 21.56
N ALA A 10 -13.40 -5.97 21.35
CA ALA A 10 -13.04 -5.33 21.17
C ALA A 10 -12.95 -4.82 20.71
N ALA A 11 -12.97 -4.73 20.38
CA ALA A 11 -12.55 -4.19 20.05
C ALA A 11 -12.45 -3.76 19.50
N PRO A 12 -12.46 -3.53 19.22
CA PRO A 12 -12.00 -3.06 18.85
C PRO A 12 -11.83 -2.86 18.23
N PHE A 13 -11.61 -2.96 17.81
CA PHE A 13 -10.91 -2.84 17.52
C PHE A 13 -10.74 -2.41 16.75
N SER A 14 -10.71 -2.17 16.29
CA SER A 14 -10.27 -1.84 15.85
C SER A 14 -9.55 -1.34 15.55
N MET A 15 -9.47 -1.04 15.21
CA MET A 15 -8.50 -0.49 15.04
C MET A 15 -7.27 -0.64 14.78
N SER A 16 -6.73 -0.50 14.86
CA SER A 16 -5.39 -1.02 15.07
C SER A 16 -4.96 -1.99 14.03
N ILE A 17 -5.84 -2.57 13.38
CA ILE A 17 -5.58 -3.53 12.32
C ILE A 17 -4.90 -2.84 11.15
N ALA A 18 -5.27 -1.62 10.87
CA ALA A 18 -4.63 -0.84 9.82
C ALA A 18 -3.15 -0.63 10.15
N THR A 19 -2.82 -0.49 11.42
CA THR A 19 -1.44 -0.35 11.85
C THR A 19 -0.63 -1.60 11.51
N ALA A 20 -1.17 -2.77 11.81
CA ALA A 20 -0.49 -4.01 11.49
C ALA A 20 -0.29 -4.17 9.99
N THR A 21 -1.28 -3.74 9.20
CA THR A 21 -1.19 -3.81 7.74
C THR A 21 -0.08 -2.90 7.22
N ALA A 22 0.09 -1.73 7.82
CA ALA A 22 1.03 -0.75 7.36
C ALA A 22 2.48 -1.14 7.65
N ASP A 23 2.72 -2.02 8.61
CA ASP A 23 4.07 -2.35 9.03
C ASP A 23 4.56 -3.62 8.36
N SER A 24 5.12 -3.48 7.17
CA SER A 24 5.73 -4.59 6.43
C SER A 24 7.25 -4.58 6.51
N GLY A 25 7.84 -3.56 7.11
CA GLY A 25 9.28 -3.37 7.14
C GLY A 25 9.85 -2.72 5.90
N VAL A 26 9.05 -2.48 4.88
CA VAL A 26 9.50 -1.81 3.67
C VAL A 26 9.43 -0.29 3.86
N ASN A 27 10.48 0.40 3.46
CA ASN A 27 10.49 1.85 3.45
C ASN A 27 9.85 2.35 2.15
N TRP A 28 8.53 2.49 2.19
CA TRP A 28 7.78 2.89 1.00
C TRP A 28 8.10 4.31 0.55
N ASP A 29 8.53 5.19 1.44
CA ASP A 29 8.99 6.52 1.04
C ASP A 29 10.22 6.45 0.15
N ALA A 30 11.14 5.55 0.45
CA ALA A 30 12.33 5.36 -0.37
C ALA A 30 11.98 4.77 -1.73
N VAL A 31 11.04 3.82 -1.77
CA VAL A 31 10.56 3.25 -3.03
C VAL A 31 9.88 4.35 -3.86
N ALA A 32 9.01 5.14 -3.25
CA ALA A 32 8.33 6.23 -3.94
C ALA A 32 9.30 7.30 -4.45
N ALA A 33 10.32 7.62 -3.68
CA ALA A 33 11.34 8.56 -4.12
C ALA A 33 12.02 8.09 -5.41
N CYS A 34 12.23 6.79 -5.53
CA CYS A 34 12.80 6.17 -6.73
C CYS A 34 11.79 6.12 -7.86
N GLU A 35 10.55 5.71 -7.58
CA GLU A 35 9.53 5.51 -8.63
C GLU A 35 8.97 6.81 -9.18
N SER A 36 8.70 7.77 -8.32
CA SER A 36 7.96 8.98 -8.71
C SER A 36 8.60 10.27 -8.21
N GLY A 37 9.79 10.20 -7.66
CA GLY A 37 10.39 11.35 -7.01
C GLY A 37 9.65 11.76 -5.74
N GLY A 38 8.88 10.86 -5.16
CA GLY A 38 8.11 11.13 -3.95
C GLY A 38 6.77 11.82 -4.19
N ASN A 39 6.31 11.86 -5.43
CA ASN A 39 5.04 12.48 -5.77
C ASN A 39 3.92 11.44 -5.74
N TRP A 40 3.21 11.37 -4.62
CA TRP A 40 2.14 10.38 -4.42
C TRP A 40 0.90 10.65 -5.28
N ALA A 41 0.77 11.85 -5.85
CA ALA A 41 -0.35 12.23 -6.70
C ALA A 41 -0.02 12.21 -8.19
N ILE A 42 1.11 11.65 -8.57
CA ILE A 42 1.57 11.72 -9.96
C ILE A 42 0.71 10.89 -10.91
N ASN A 43 0.43 11.45 -12.07
CA ASN A 43 -0.18 10.78 -13.20
C ASN A 43 0.33 11.46 -14.47
N THR A 44 1.32 10.85 -15.12
CA THR A 44 1.92 11.42 -16.33
C THR A 44 1.33 10.85 -17.62
N GLY A 45 0.35 9.96 -17.49
CA GLY A 45 -0.26 9.33 -18.66
C GLY A 45 0.52 8.17 -19.23
N ASN A 46 1.50 7.65 -18.48
CA ASN A 46 2.33 6.53 -18.95
C ASN A 46 1.76 5.16 -18.59
N GLY A 47 0.54 5.10 -18.03
CA GLY A 47 -0.08 3.85 -17.62
C GLY A 47 0.23 3.43 -16.20
N TYR A 48 1.01 4.22 -15.47
CA TYR A 48 1.33 3.99 -14.07
C TYR A 48 0.95 5.20 -13.25
N TYR A 49 0.54 4.99 -12.00
CA TYR A 49 -0.13 6.01 -11.21
C TYR A 49 0.37 6.01 -9.77
N GLY A 50 0.43 7.20 -9.20
CA GLY A 50 0.70 7.39 -7.80
C GLY A 50 2.16 7.28 -7.42
N GLY A 51 2.44 7.41 -6.14
CA GLY A 51 3.80 7.45 -5.62
C GLY A 51 4.61 6.19 -5.91
N LEU A 52 3.93 5.05 -6.00
CA LEU A 52 4.57 3.75 -6.20
C LEU A 52 4.37 3.21 -7.62
N GLN A 53 3.80 4.01 -8.50
CA GLN A 53 3.65 3.68 -9.92
C GLN A 53 2.92 2.36 -10.17
N PHE A 54 1.72 2.24 -9.61
CA PHE A 54 0.85 1.10 -9.85
C PHE A 54 0.25 1.14 -11.26
N SER A 55 0.16 -0.01 -11.90
CA SER A 55 -0.80 -0.17 -12.99
C SER A 55 -2.21 -0.28 -12.39
N MET A 56 -3.23 0.05 -13.18
CA MET A 56 -4.61 -0.06 -12.70
C MET A 56 -4.98 -1.50 -12.36
N GLY A 57 -4.50 -2.46 -13.16
CA GLY A 57 -4.78 -3.87 -12.91
C GLY A 57 -4.22 -4.35 -11.58
N THR A 58 -2.96 -4.06 -11.32
CA THR A 58 -2.33 -4.43 -10.05
C THR A 58 -3.01 -3.72 -8.87
N TRP A 59 -3.35 -2.45 -9.03
CA TRP A 59 -4.06 -1.69 -8.01
C TRP A 59 -5.37 -2.36 -7.61
N ARG A 60 -6.21 -2.65 -8.61
CA ARG A 60 -7.53 -3.27 -8.35
C ARG A 60 -7.43 -4.69 -7.83
N SER A 61 -6.50 -5.47 -8.38
CA SER A 61 -6.32 -6.87 -7.95
C SER A 61 -5.86 -6.99 -6.51
N ASN A 62 -5.28 -5.94 -5.98
CA ASN A 62 -4.73 -5.94 -4.62
C ASN A 62 -5.53 -5.05 -3.67
N GLY A 63 -6.77 -4.77 -4.00
CA GLY A 63 -7.71 -4.14 -3.08
C GLY A 63 -7.82 -2.63 -3.21
N GLY A 64 -7.24 -2.03 -4.24
CA GLY A 64 -7.41 -0.62 -4.50
C GLY A 64 -8.73 -0.32 -5.19
N SER A 65 -9.33 0.81 -4.88
CA SER A 65 -10.49 1.32 -5.59
C SER A 65 -10.18 2.70 -6.15
N GLY A 66 -10.89 3.08 -7.21
CA GLY A 66 -10.58 4.31 -7.91
C GLY A 66 -9.21 4.23 -8.56
N SER A 67 -8.50 5.33 -8.56
CA SER A 67 -7.17 5.43 -9.17
C SER A 67 -6.10 5.62 -8.11
N PRO A 68 -4.91 4.99 -8.28
CA PRO A 68 -3.87 5.09 -7.26
C PRO A 68 -3.46 6.52 -6.93
N HIS A 69 -3.31 7.37 -7.95
CA HIS A 69 -2.85 8.74 -7.74
C HIS A 69 -3.88 9.63 -7.04
N ALA A 70 -5.15 9.23 -7.04
CA ALA A 70 -6.20 9.94 -6.34
C ALA A 70 -6.39 9.41 -4.91
N ALA A 71 -5.78 8.30 -4.57
CA ALA A 71 -5.86 7.72 -3.24
C ALA A 71 -4.85 8.38 -2.31
N SER A 72 -5.14 8.35 -1.00
CA SER A 72 -4.21 8.86 -0.01
C SER A 72 -2.92 8.05 -0.02
N LYS A 73 -1.84 8.64 0.49
CA LYS A 73 -0.57 7.94 0.65
C LYS A 73 -0.75 6.66 1.47
N SER A 74 -1.48 6.73 2.57
CA SER A 74 -1.69 5.56 3.42
C SER A 74 -2.45 4.45 2.69
N GLU A 75 -3.39 4.80 1.84
CA GLU A 75 -4.13 3.83 1.04
C GLU A 75 -3.23 3.19 -0.02
N GLN A 76 -2.38 3.98 -0.65
CA GLN A 76 -1.40 3.45 -1.60
C GLN A 76 -0.44 2.47 -0.92
N ILE A 77 0.00 2.78 0.30
CA ILE A 77 0.85 1.88 1.08
C ILE A 77 0.11 0.62 1.47
N ARG A 78 -1.17 0.71 1.83
CA ARG A 78 -1.97 -0.46 2.15
C ARG A 78 -2.02 -1.43 0.98
N VAL A 79 -2.29 -0.91 -0.22
CA VAL A 79 -2.31 -1.74 -1.42
C VAL A 79 -0.91 -2.26 -1.75
N ALA A 80 0.13 -1.44 -1.56
CA ALA A 80 1.51 -1.89 -1.77
C ALA A 80 1.87 -3.07 -0.87
N ASN A 81 1.43 -3.06 0.37
CA ASN A 81 1.65 -4.19 1.28
C ASN A 81 0.91 -5.44 0.80
N ASN A 82 -0.26 -5.28 0.19
CA ASN A 82 -0.97 -6.41 -0.42
C ASN A 82 -0.19 -6.95 -1.63
N VAL A 83 0.33 -6.07 -2.47
CA VAL A 83 1.17 -6.48 -3.61
C VAL A 83 2.42 -7.21 -3.10
N LEU A 84 3.03 -6.71 -2.04
CA LEU A 84 4.21 -7.34 -1.45
C LEU A 84 3.91 -8.80 -1.04
N ARG A 85 2.74 -9.04 -0.46
CA ARG A 85 2.33 -10.39 -0.05
C ARG A 85 2.02 -11.30 -1.23
N SER A 86 1.45 -10.75 -2.31
CA SER A 86 1.03 -11.56 -3.44
C SER A 86 2.12 -11.74 -4.48
N GLN A 87 2.99 -10.76 -4.68
CA GLN A 87 3.99 -10.76 -5.75
C GLN A 87 5.41 -10.59 -5.26
N GLY A 88 5.60 -10.13 -4.03
CA GLY A 88 6.91 -9.84 -3.48
C GLY A 88 7.45 -8.49 -3.92
N ILE A 89 8.61 -8.13 -3.39
CA ILE A 89 9.25 -6.84 -3.65
C ILE A 89 9.69 -6.70 -5.12
N GLY A 90 9.81 -7.81 -5.82
CA GLY A 90 10.13 -7.81 -7.25
C GLY A 90 9.06 -7.18 -8.13
N ALA A 91 7.88 -6.89 -7.59
CA ALA A 91 6.88 -6.09 -8.30
C ALA A 91 7.40 -4.68 -8.61
N TRP A 92 8.40 -4.23 -7.88
CA TRP A 92 9.15 -2.98 -8.17
C TRP A 92 10.57 -3.37 -8.54
N PRO A 93 10.79 -3.80 -9.81
CA PRO A 93 12.05 -4.46 -10.18
C PRO A 93 13.29 -3.59 -10.03
N THR A 94 13.16 -2.29 -10.20
CA THR A 94 14.28 -1.37 -10.06
C THR A 94 14.33 -0.72 -8.68
N CYS A 95 13.19 -0.25 -8.21
CA CYS A 95 13.12 0.57 -7.00
C CYS A 95 12.87 -0.22 -5.72
N GLY A 96 12.41 -1.46 -5.84
CA GLY A 96 12.08 -2.27 -4.68
C GLY A 96 13.25 -2.48 -3.73
N GLY A 97 14.47 -2.55 -4.26
CA GLY A 97 15.67 -2.70 -3.45
C GLY A 97 16.00 -1.49 -2.58
N ARG A 98 15.31 -0.37 -2.78
CA ARG A 98 15.49 0.84 -1.97
C ARG A 98 14.69 0.82 -0.69
N GLY A 99 13.70 -0.05 -0.61
CA GLY A 99 12.82 -0.13 0.54
C GLY A 99 13.27 -1.10 1.66
#